data_af88f0d18935143edc36977ce3c90c29
#
_entry.id   af88f0d18935143edc36977ce3c90c29
#
_cell.length_a   1.000
_cell.length_b   1.000
_cell.length_c   1.000
_cell.angle_alpha   90.00
_cell.angle_beta   90.00
_cell.angle_gamma   90.00
#
_symmetry.space_group_name_H-M   'P 1'
#
loop_
_entity.id
_entity.type
_entity.pdbx_description
1 polymer ?
#
loop_
_entity_poly.entity_id
_entity_poly.type
_entity_poly.pdbx_seq_one_letter_code
_entity_poly.pdbx_strand_id
1 'polypeptide(L)'
;MKVDYINPVLIASSKIIKALLQEDITLGRLSLMDNHNLVNSLAIIIWMGGDFEGRFLFALKRDVALYIAGIMMGEEVTGLNDMSKSAIAEMSSMILGRTGIIFSERGIDVRISYPTMVEGDSIYISPINQKKRSIINIPLVMSNGRVIDMRIESSDLIRDN
;
A
#
# COMPACT_ATOMS: atom_id res chain seq x y z
N MET A 1 -3.08 19.04 -3.22
CA MET A 1 -3.06 17.60 -2.90
C MET A 1 -4.35 17.31 -2.13
N LYS A 2 -5.19 16.45 -2.65
CA LYS A 2 -6.45 16.12 -1.99
C LYS A 2 -6.20 15.17 -0.82
N VAL A 3 -5.98 15.72 0.35
CA VAL A 3 -5.81 15.01 1.63
C VAL A 3 -6.98 14.04 1.90
N ASP A 4 -8.15 14.33 1.36
CA ASP A 4 -9.37 13.54 1.51
C ASP A 4 -9.24 12.10 0.96
N TYR A 5 -8.37 11.87 -0.02
CA TYR A 5 -8.12 10.53 -0.57
C TYR A 5 -7.00 9.78 0.15
N ILE A 6 -6.10 10.49 0.83
CA ILE A 6 -4.96 9.88 1.53
C ILE A 6 -5.35 9.46 2.94
N ASN A 7 -6.03 10.33 3.67
CA ASN A 7 -6.39 10.08 5.07
C ASN A 7 -7.16 8.78 5.32
N PRO A 8 -8.15 8.39 4.49
CA PRO A 8 -8.84 7.11 4.69
C PRO A 8 -7.89 5.91 4.67
N VAL A 9 -6.92 5.91 3.76
CA VAL A 9 -5.94 4.83 3.65
C VAL A 9 -5.03 4.80 4.87
N LEU A 10 -4.60 5.97 5.36
CA LEU A 10 -3.75 6.07 6.55
C LEU A 10 -4.47 5.58 7.80
N ILE A 11 -5.72 5.98 7.98
CA ILE A 11 -6.55 5.55 9.12
C ILE A 11 -6.75 4.03 9.07
N ALA A 12 -7.09 3.50 7.91
CA ALA A 12 -7.27 2.06 7.71
C ALA A 12 -5.98 1.29 7.95
N SER A 13 -4.86 1.76 7.39
CA SER A 13 -3.54 1.13 7.56
C SER A 13 -3.13 1.08 9.03
N SER A 14 -3.25 2.19 9.75
CA SER A 14 -2.92 2.25 11.18
C SER A 14 -3.74 1.24 11.98
N LYS A 15 -5.04 1.18 11.74
CA LYS A 15 -5.94 0.27 12.46
C LYS A 15 -5.65 -1.20 12.17
N ILE A 16 -5.47 -1.55 10.91
CA ILE A 16 -5.26 -2.95 10.49
C ILE A 16 -3.87 -3.43 10.90
N ILE A 17 -2.83 -2.64 10.70
CA ILE A 17 -1.47 -2.98 11.12
C ILE A 17 -1.41 -3.18 12.64
N LYS A 18 -2.05 -2.30 13.41
CA LYS A 18 -2.14 -2.47 14.87
C LYS A 18 -2.84 -3.76 15.27
N ALA A 19 -3.96 -4.07 14.61
CA ALA A 19 -4.74 -5.27 14.92
C ALA A 19 -4.01 -6.57 14.56
N LEU A 20 -3.32 -6.62 13.42
CA LEU A 20 -2.68 -7.82 12.92
C LEU A 20 -1.24 -8.02 13.41
N LEU A 21 -0.47 -6.95 13.46
CA LEU A 21 0.97 -7.00 13.76
C LEU A 21 1.30 -6.50 15.16
N GLN A 22 0.33 -5.93 15.88
CA GLN A 22 0.52 -5.28 17.19
C GLN A 22 1.56 -4.13 17.15
N GLU A 23 1.73 -3.53 15.98
CA GLU A 23 2.65 -2.43 15.75
C GLU A 23 1.90 -1.11 15.59
N ASP A 24 2.37 -0.07 16.25
CA ASP A 24 1.94 1.29 15.96
C ASP A 24 2.70 1.78 14.73
N ILE A 25 2.06 2.62 13.91
CA ILE A 25 2.71 3.24 12.77
C ILE A 25 2.81 4.75 12.96
N THR A 26 3.93 5.28 12.51
CA THR A 26 4.15 6.71 12.30
C THR A 26 4.42 6.96 10.83
N LEU A 27 4.09 8.16 10.37
CA LEU A 27 4.35 8.53 8.99
C LEU A 27 5.80 8.98 8.83
N GLY A 28 6.49 8.38 7.89
CA GLY A 28 7.78 8.87 7.43
C GLY A 28 7.63 10.13 6.57
N ARG A 29 8.73 10.60 6.02
CA ARG A 29 8.73 11.77 5.14
C ARG A 29 8.06 11.43 3.82
N LEU A 30 6.98 12.14 3.51
CA LEU A 30 6.31 12.03 2.22
C LEU A 30 7.22 12.54 1.10
N SER A 31 7.18 11.86 -0.04
CA SER A 31 7.96 12.26 -1.21
C SER A 31 7.17 12.01 -2.50
N LEU A 32 7.47 12.83 -3.50
CA LEU A 32 6.97 12.63 -4.86
C LEU A 32 7.97 11.76 -5.62
N MET A 33 7.43 10.83 -6.40
CA MET A 33 8.22 9.91 -7.20
C MET A 33 7.81 9.96 -8.67
N ASP A 34 8.76 9.70 -9.54
CA ASP A 34 8.55 9.65 -10.98
C ASP A 34 8.19 8.26 -11.51
N ASN A 35 8.54 7.23 -10.76
CA ASN A 35 8.34 5.83 -11.13
C ASN A 35 8.34 4.94 -9.90
N HIS A 36 8.02 3.66 -10.10
CA HIS A 36 8.14 2.64 -9.07
C HIS A 36 9.33 1.74 -9.38
N ASN A 37 10.49 2.10 -8.87
CA ASN A 37 11.65 1.21 -8.83
C ASN A 37 11.73 0.55 -7.45
N LEU A 38 11.79 -0.77 -7.43
CA LEU A 38 11.87 -1.58 -6.21
C LEU A 38 13.01 -2.58 -6.34
N VAL A 39 13.75 -2.77 -5.28
CA VAL A 39 14.88 -3.72 -5.22
C VAL A 39 14.63 -4.73 -4.11
N ASN A 40 14.78 -6.02 -4.43
CA ASN A 40 14.61 -7.14 -3.51
C ASN A 40 13.29 -7.00 -2.70
N SER A 41 12.18 -6.91 -3.43
CA SER A 41 10.91 -6.48 -2.87
C SER A 41 9.74 -7.36 -3.34
N LEU A 42 8.66 -7.26 -2.58
CA LEU A 42 7.32 -7.68 -2.94
C LEU A 42 6.46 -6.43 -3.12
N ALA A 43 5.85 -6.28 -4.27
CA ALA A 43 4.89 -5.22 -4.54
C ALA A 43 3.48 -5.80 -4.60
N ILE A 44 2.54 -5.12 -3.96
CA ILE A 44 1.11 -5.42 -4.01
C ILE A 44 0.43 -4.24 -4.65
N ILE A 45 -0.16 -4.46 -5.82
CA ILE A 45 -0.77 -3.43 -6.66
C ILE A 45 -2.28 -3.60 -6.62
N ILE A 46 -2.99 -2.52 -6.37
CA ILE A 46 -4.43 -2.49 -6.26
C ILE A 46 -4.97 -1.29 -7.02
N TRP A 47 -5.87 -1.56 -7.95
CA TRP A 47 -6.52 -0.53 -8.75
C TRP A 47 -7.78 -0.02 -8.07
N MET A 48 -8.03 1.26 -8.22
CA MET A 48 -9.22 1.94 -7.77
C MET A 48 -9.87 2.69 -8.93
N GLY A 49 -11.18 2.59 -9.02
CA GLY A 49 -12.01 3.33 -9.98
C GLY A 49 -13.21 3.94 -9.30
N GLY A 50 -13.94 4.81 -10.00
CA GLY A 50 -15.06 5.56 -9.48
C GLY A 50 -14.71 7.03 -9.30
N ASP A 51 -15.08 7.61 -8.17
CA ASP A 51 -14.77 9.03 -7.86
C ASP A 51 -13.27 9.29 -7.69
N PHE A 52 -12.50 8.24 -7.43
CA PHE A 52 -11.04 8.26 -7.43
C PHE A 52 -10.52 7.21 -8.41
N GLU A 53 -9.79 7.66 -9.42
CA GLU A 53 -9.12 6.78 -10.38
C GLU A 53 -7.61 6.76 -10.15
N GLY A 54 -7.08 5.56 -9.91
CA GLY A 54 -5.66 5.39 -9.66
C GLY A 54 -5.30 4.00 -9.19
N ARG A 55 -4.14 3.90 -8.55
CA ARG A 55 -3.70 2.67 -7.92
C ARG A 55 -2.97 2.94 -6.60
N PHE A 56 -3.12 1.99 -5.71
CA PHE A 56 -2.29 1.86 -4.52
C PHE A 56 -1.26 0.77 -4.76
N LEU A 57 -0.09 0.99 -4.21
CA LEU A 57 0.98 0.03 -4.22
C LEU A 57 1.58 -0.04 -2.83
N PHE A 58 1.59 -1.25 -2.24
CA PHE A 58 2.37 -1.53 -1.04
C PHE A 58 3.67 -2.17 -1.47
N ALA A 59 4.78 -1.48 -1.22
CA ALA A 59 6.11 -1.99 -1.48
C ALA A 59 6.75 -2.45 -0.17
N LEU A 60 7.09 -3.71 -0.13
CA LEU A 60 7.70 -4.36 1.03
C LEU A 60 9.08 -4.85 0.63
N LYS A 61 10.12 -4.47 1.35
CA LYS A 61 11.38 -5.18 1.25
C LYS A 61 11.19 -6.63 1.70
N ARG A 62 11.99 -7.53 1.15
CA ARG A 62 11.83 -8.98 1.39
C ARG A 62 11.82 -9.34 2.87
N ASP A 63 12.70 -8.75 3.67
CA ASP A 63 12.77 -8.99 5.12
C ASP A 63 11.50 -8.51 5.85
N VAL A 64 10.92 -7.39 5.42
CA VAL A 64 9.66 -6.87 5.95
C VAL A 64 8.49 -7.78 5.55
N ALA A 65 8.47 -8.26 4.31
CA ALA A 65 7.46 -9.20 3.85
C ALA A 65 7.49 -10.52 4.65
N LEU A 66 8.69 -11.07 4.89
CA LEU A 66 8.86 -12.27 5.71
C LEU A 66 8.41 -12.06 7.17
N TYR A 67 8.74 -10.90 7.74
CA TYR A 67 8.29 -10.53 9.08
C TYR A 67 6.76 -10.48 9.18
N ILE A 68 6.11 -9.79 8.26
CA ILE A 68 4.63 -9.67 8.25
C ILE A 68 3.99 -11.04 8.09
N ALA A 69 4.45 -11.84 7.13
CA ALA A 69 3.95 -13.18 6.91
C ALA A 69 4.11 -14.06 8.16
N GLY A 70 5.26 -13.99 8.82
CA GLY A 70 5.54 -14.75 10.04
C GLY A 70 4.57 -14.41 11.17
N ILE A 71 4.30 -13.15 11.41
CA ILE A 71 3.32 -12.72 12.42
C ILE A 71 1.91 -13.22 12.05
N MET A 72 1.50 -13.05 10.81
CA MET A 72 0.15 -13.43 10.38
C MET A 72 -0.06 -14.95 10.36
N MET A 73 0.98 -15.72 10.08
CA MET A 73 0.92 -17.19 10.06
C MET A 73 1.20 -17.82 11.44
N GLY A 74 1.72 -17.04 12.39
CA GLY A 74 2.09 -17.52 13.71
C GLY A 74 3.30 -18.46 13.74
N GLU A 75 4.18 -18.35 12.73
CA GLU A 75 5.38 -19.17 12.60
C GLU A 75 6.51 -18.39 11.94
N GLU A 76 7.75 -18.89 12.06
CA GLU A 76 8.88 -18.31 11.34
C GLU A 76 8.77 -18.60 9.84
N VAL A 77 8.85 -17.55 9.02
CA VAL A 77 8.80 -17.65 7.56
C VAL A 77 10.16 -17.26 6.98
N THR A 78 10.83 -18.22 6.34
CA THR A 78 12.17 -18.04 5.77
C THR A 78 12.19 -17.78 4.27
N GLY A 79 11.03 -17.97 3.60
CA GLY A 79 10.89 -17.74 2.17
C GLY A 79 9.46 -17.36 1.79
N LEU A 80 9.33 -16.58 0.72
CA LEU A 80 8.03 -16.21 0.17
C LEU A 80 7.52 -17.34 -0.72
N ASN A 81 6.52 -18.04 -0.23
CA ASN A 81 5.74 -19.05 -0.95
C ASN A 81 4.28 -18.57 -1.12
N ASP A 82 3.44 -19.36 -1.76
CA ASP A 82 2.05 -18.97 -2.02
C ASP A 82 1.27 -18.69 -0.74
N MET A 83 1.54 -19.43 0.33
CA MET A 83 0.86 -19.24 1.62
C MET A 83 1.28 -17.94 2.31
N SER A 84 2.58 -17.66 2.38
CA SER A 84 3.10 -16.42 2.95
C SER A 84 2.68 -15.19 2.15
N LYS A 85 2.68 -15.30 0.82
CA LYS A 85 2.17 -14.23 -0.08
C LYS A 85 0.67 -13.99 0.12
N SER A 86 -0.11 -15.06 0.28
CA SER A 86 -1.55 -14.94 0.56
C SER A 86 -1.83 -14.24 1.89
N ALA A 87 -1.04 -14.52 2.92
CA ALA A 87 -1.17 -13.84 4.21
C ALA A 87 -0.92 -12.32 4.07
N ILE A 88 0.12 -11.94 3.32
CA ILE A 88 0.42 -10.51 3.07
C ILE A 88 -0.66 -9.85 2.21
N ALA A 89 -1.16 -10.55 1.17
CA ALA A 89 -2.27 -10.07 0.34
C ALA A 89 -3.53 -9.83 1.16
N GLU A 90 -3.83 -10.69 2.13
CA GLU A 90 -4.96 -10.54 3.04
C GLU A 90 -4.86 -9.26 3.87
N MET A 91 -3.69 -8.96 4.45
CA MET A 91 -3.49 -7.69 5.16
C MET A 91 -3.79 -6.48 4.27
N SER A 92 -3.27 -6.49 3.04
CA SER A 92 -3.50 -5.41 2.08
C SER A 92 -4.98 -5.29 1.71
N SER A 93 -5.66 -6.41 1.51
CA SER A 93 -7.10 -6.45 1.21
C SER A 93 -7.93 -5.91 2.38
N MET A 94 -7.56 -6.21 3.62
CA MET A 94 -8.22 -5.68 4.81
C MET A 94 -8.04 -4.16 4.93
N ILE A 95 -6.83 -3.65 4.68
CA ILE A 95 -6.56 -2.20 4.67
C ILE A 95 -7.46 -1.51 3.64
N LEU A 96 -7.55 -2.05 2.44
CA LEU A 96 -8.31 -1.42 1.38
C LEU A 96 -9.82 -1.60 1.54
N GLY A 97 -10.27 -2.74 2.03
CA GLY A 97 -11.68 -2.92 2.40
C GLY A 97 -12.11 -1.89 3.45
N ARG A 98 -11.30 -1.68 4.48
CA ARG A 98 -11.56 -0.63 5.48
C ARG A 98 -11.49 0.77 4.88
N THR A 99 -10.55 1.02 3.98
CA THR A 99 -10.47 2.28 3.23
C THR A 99 -11.74 2.55 2.43
N GLY A 100 -12.25 1.54 1.72
CA GLY A 100 -13.49 1.64 0.97
C GLY A 100 -14.70 2.00 1.84
N ILE A 101 -14.80 1.44 3.05
CA ILE A 101 -15.83 1.79 4.02
C ILE A 101 -15.73 3.27 4.39
N ILE A 102 -14.53 3.76 4.72
CA ILE A 102 -14.32 5.18 5.09
C ILE A 102 -14.67 6.11 3.92
N PHE A 103 -14.34 5.74 2.68
CA PHE A 103 -14.75 6.49 1.51
C PHE A 103 -16.28 6.56 1.37
N SER A 104 -16.95 5.42 1.51
CA SER A 104 -18.40 5.33 1.43
C SER A 104 -19.10 6.18 2.51
N GLU A 105 -18.59 6.16 3.74
CA GLU A 105 -19.09 7.03 4.84
C GLU A 105 -18.93 8.51 4.54
N ARG A 106 -18.01 8.89 3.66
CA ARG A 106 -17.80 10.27 3.19
C ARG A 106 -18.52 10.60 1.89
N GLY A 107 -19.34 9.68 1.39
CA GLY A 107 -20.06 9.85 0.13
C GLY A 107 -19.20 9.76 -1.12
N ILE A 108 -18.00 9.13 -1.01
CA ILE A 108 -17.07 8.90 -2.12
C ILE A 108 -17.25 7.46 -2.60
N ASP A 109 -17.69 7.29 -3.86
CA ASP A 109 -17.88 5.97 -4.46
C ASP A 109 -16.57 5.47 -5.07
N VAL A 110 -16.04 4.37 -4.54
CA VAL A 110 -14.83 3.74 -5.05
C VAL A 110 -15.03 2.25 -5.27
N ARG A 111 -14.47 1.75 -6.36
CA ARG A 111 -14.39 0.33 -6.68
C ARG A 111 -12.94 -0.11 -6.54
N ILE A 112 -12.71 -1.19 -5.84
CA ILE A 112 -11.37 -1.68 -5.49
C ILE A 112 -11.17 -3.04 -6.17
N SER A 113 -10.07 -3.21 -6.90
CA SER A 113 -9.72 -4.48 -7.53
C SER A 113 -9.17 -5.50 -6.54
N TYR A 114 -9.09 -6.76 -6.96
CA TYR A 114 -8.26 -7.74 -6.28
C TYR A 114 -6.78 -7.33 -6.35
N PRO A 115 -5.97 -7.66 -5.32
CA PRO A 115 -4.54 -7.35 -5.33
C PRO A 115 -3.80 -8.17 -6.39
N THR A 116 -2.86 -7.52 -7.08
CA THR A 116 -1.87 -8.18 -7.94
C THR A 116 -0.53 -8.12 -7.24
N MET A 117 0.17 -9.24 -7.13
CA MET A 117 1.48 -9.32 -6.47
C MET A 117 2.58 -9.51 -7.49
N VAL A 118 3.68 -8.78 -7.29
CA VAL A 118 4.92 -8.90 -8.08
C VAL A 118 6.09 -9.03 -7.12
N GLU A 119 6.90 -10.05 -7.30
CA GLU A 119 8.11 -10.30 -6.51
C GLU A 119 9.33 -10.29 -7.42
N GLY A 120 10.43 -9.70 -6.97
CA GLY A 120 11.66 -9.73 -7.73
C GLY A 120 12.82 -8.97 -7.08
N ASP A 121 14.03 -9.25 -7.58
CA ASP A 121 15.26 -8.56 -7.16
C ASP A 121 15.31 -7.14 -7.70
N SER A 122 14.68 -6.90 -8.85
CA SER A 122 14.54 -5.60 -9.50
C SER A 122 13.19 -5.52 -10.17
N ILE A 123 12.34 -4.62 -9.70
CA ILE A 123 10.98 -4.43 -10.22
C ILE A 123 10.86 -3.00 -10.70
N TYR A 124 10.42 -2.84 -11.95
CA TYR A 124 10.02 -1.56 -12.50
C TYR A 124 8.53 -1.60 -12.86
N ILE A 125 7.76 -0.68 -12.28
CA ILE A 125 6.35 -0.51 -12.62
C ILE A 125 6.19 0.88 -13.22
N SER A 126 5.77 0.92 -14.47
CA SER A 126 5.57 2.18 -15.18
C SER A 126 4.42 3.00 -14.59
N PRO A 127 4.52 4.34 -14.60
CA PRO A 127 3.43 5.21 -14.20
C PRO A 127 2.18 5.00 -15.09
N ILE A 128 0.99 5.18 -14.50
CA ILE A 128 -0.28 5.11 -15.24
C ILE A 128 -0.32 6.17 -16.33
N ASN A 129 0.14 7.37 -16.01
CA ASN A 129 0.16 8.49 -16.94
C ASN A 129 1.57 9.08 -17.04
N GLN A 130 2.19 8.93 -18.23
CA GLN A 130 3.55 9.43 -18.47
C GLN A 130 3.63 10.97 -18.52
N LYS A 131 2.51 11.66 -18.71
CA LYS A 131 2.48 13.12 -18.91
C LYS A 131 2.31 13.93 -17.60
N LYS A 132 1.74 13.35 -16.55
CA LYS A 132 1.60 13.97 -15.23
C LYS A 132 1.94 12.94 -14.16
N ARG A 133 3.08 13.11 -13.56
CA ARG A 133 3.62 12.20 -12.54
C ARG A 133 3.10 12.61 -11.18
N SER A 134 2.27 11.76 -10.60
CA SER A 134 1.67 11.99 -9.29
C SER A 134 1.72 10.72 -8.47
N ILE A 135 2.93 10.23 -8.23
CA ILE A 135 3.16 9.16 -7.29
C ILE A 135 3.58 9.79 -5.98
N ILE A 136 2.76 9.60 -4.95
CA ILE A 136 3.09 10.02 -3.60
C ILE A 136 3.55 8.78 -2.84
N ASN A 137 4.76 8.80 -2.32
CA ASN A 137 5.26 7.78 -1.41
C ASN A 137 5.02 8.21 0.03
N ILE A 138 4.40 7.33 0.78
CA ILE A 138 4.06 7.50 2.19
C ILE A 138 4.67 6.34 2.96
N PRO A 139 5.86 6.50 3.55
CA PRO A 139 6.44 5.47 4.37
C PRO A 139 5.63 5.28 5.65
N LEU A 140 5.15 4.07 5.89
CA LEU A 140 4.51 3.66 7.13
C LEU A 140 5.58 3.01 8.01
N VAL A 141 6.05 3.73 9.02
CA VAL A 141 7.13 3.28 9.90
C VAL A 141 6.52 2.61 11.13
N MET A 142 6.77 1.31 11.27
CA MET A 142 6.33 0.53 12.43
C MET A 142 7.17 0.85 13.67
N SER A 143 6.62 0.59 14.85
CA SER A 143 7.30 0.84 16.14
C SER A 143 8.62 0.06 16.28
N ASN A 144 8.79 -1.05 15.56
CA ASN A 144 10.03 -1.82 15.50
C ASN A 144 11.05 -1.29 14.46
N GLY A 145 10.74 -0.19 13.78
CA GLY A 145 11.60 0.45 12.77
C GLY A 145 11.44 -0.09 11.34
N ARG A 146 10.67 -1.15 11.13
CA ARG A 146 10.37 -1.65 9.77
C ARG A 146 9.44 -0.72 9.04
N VAL A 147 9.58 -0.66 7.71
CA VAL A 147 8.84 0.28 6.86
C VAL A 147 8.04 -0.47 5.80
N ILE A 148 6.79 -0.07 5.65
CA ILE A 148 5.95 -0.40 4.49
C ILE A 148 5.86 0.87 3.66
N ASP A 149 6.37 0.85 2.43
CA ASP A 149 6.22 1.97 1.51
C ASP A 149 4.86 1.89 0.83
N MET A 150 3.94 2.73 1.27
CA MET A 150 2.65 2.89 0.61
C MET A 150 2.78 3.98 -0.45
N ARG A 151 2.43 3.64 -1.69
CA ARG A 151 2.45 4.57 -2.81
C ARG A 151 1.05 4.74 -3.39
N ILE A 152 0.70 5.98 -3.63
CA ILE A 152 -0.58 6.34 -4.24
C ILE A 152 -0.27 7.02 -5.56
N GLU A 153 -0.88 6.54 -6.62
CA GLU A 153 -0.77 7.13 -7.95
C GLU A 153 -2.16 7.42 -8.52
N SER A 154 -2.37 8.68 -8.86
CA SER A 154 -3.60 9.11 -9.53
C SER A 154 -3.37 10.41 -10.28
N SER A 155 -4.07 10.57 -11.40
CA SER A 155 -4.14 11.85 -12.13
C SER A 155 -4.83 12.96 -11.34
N ASP A 156 -5.63 12.59 -10.35
CA ASP A 156 -6.45 13.52 -9.57
C ASP A 156 -5.73 14.12 -8.35
N LEU A 157 -4.57 13.57 -7.97
CA LEU A 157 -3.81 14.04 -6.80
C LEU A 157 -3.15 15.40 -7.03
N ILE A 158 -2.93 15.81 -8.28
CA ILE A 158 -2.31 17.08 -8.66
C ILE A 158 -3.21 17.79 -9.70
N ARG A 159 -4.46 18.01 -9.38
CA ARG A 159 -5.24 19.06 -10.05
C ARG A 159 -5.01 20.34 -9.24
N ASP A 160 -4.15 21.21 -9.75
CA ASP A 160 -4.14 22.59 -9.34
C ASP A 160 -5.52 23.20 -9.63
N ASN A 161 -6.10 23.80 -8.62
CA ASN A 161 -7.22 24.71 -8.80
C ASN A 161 -6.75 25.96 -9.52
#